data_30336e59c2c5b97ad56bd4b2287c9777
#
_entry.id   30336e59c2c5b97ad56bd4b2287c9777
#
_cell.length_a   1.000
_cell.length_b   1.000
_cell.length_c   1.000
_cell.angle_alpha   90.00
_cell.angle_beta   90.00
_cell.angle_gamma   90.00
#
_symmetry.space_group_name_H-M   'P 1'
#
loop_
_entity.id
_entity.type
_entity.pdbx_description
1 polymer ?
#
loop_
_entity_poly.entity_id
_entity_poly.type
_entity_poly.pdbx_seq_one_letter_code
_entity_poly.pdbx_strand_id
1 'polypeptide(L)'
;MKRVAICSLLVSLGVACSIHAQSKLPVNWEELTAADFREAIQLSKGTCLLPFGILEKHGPHLPLGTDLLNVRHASLQAAQREYAVVFPQYYFGQIFEAKHEPGTVAYSMELQLKVLQETTDEMSRNGCKKIVIVNGHGGNEHLLPFFAQAQLDRPHDYVVYVLDGERSRPGGPPKKSTGIDYHAGENETSNTMVSRPDLVHLDRAASESGSDQKRVNLPEDVYTGIWWYARFPNHYSGDGSVATRELGEWNMNNWIASTVEAIRVAKADDQSLKLQNEFYEKSKHPLDTRP
;
A
#
# COMPACT_ATOMS: atom_id res chain seq x y z
N MET A 1 -28.22 34.56 -66.53
CA MET A 1 -28.02 34.58 -65.08
C MET A 1 -27.90 33.13 -64.60
N LYS A 2 -26.70 32.63 -64.38
CA LYS A 2 -26.44 31.26 -63.88
C LYS A 2 -26.24 31.31 -62.36
N ARG A 3 -27.07 30.56 -61.59
CA ARG A 3 -26.90 30.41 -60.12
C ARG A 3 -25.92 29.27 -59.88
N VAL A 4 -24.86 29.60 -59.17
CA VAL A 4 -23.89 28.60 -58.66
C VAL A 4 -24.37 28.22 -57.25
N ALA A 5 -24.61 26.92 -57.06
CA ALA A 5 -24.92 26.33 -55.76
C ALA A 5 -23.61 25.89 -55.11
N ILE A 6 -23.31 26.43 -53.94
CA ILE A 6 -22.17 26.07 -53.11
C ILE A 6 -22.64 24.96 -52.16
N CYS A 7 -22.09 23.78 -52.30
CA CYS A 7 -22.34 22.63 -51.47
C CYS A 7 -21.32 22.66 -50.31
N SER A 8 -21.74 23.02 -49.10
CA SER A 8 -20.86 23.00 -47.91
C SER A 8 -20.82 21.56 -47.40
N LEU A 9 -19.63 20.98 -47.42
CA LEU A 9 -19.33 19.65 -46.88
C LEU A 9 -19.00 19.83 -45.38
N LEU A 10 -19.92 19.44 -44.48
CA LEU A 10 -19.70 19.34 -43.06
C LEU A 10 -18.93 18.05 -42.74
N VAL A 11 -17.64 18.18 -42.45
CA VAL A 11 -16.83 17.09 -41.92
C VAL A 11 -17.06 17.00 -40.41
N SER A 12 -17.86 16.02 -39.97
CA SER A 12 -18.01 15.71 -38.56
C SER A 12 -16.78 14.91 -38.09
N LEU A 13 -15.88 15.53 -37.30
CA LEU A 13 -14.86 14.81 -36.54
C LEU A 13 -15.56 14.03 -35.43
N GLY A 14 -15.74 12.75 -35.63
CA GLY A 14 -16.12 11.81 -34.58
C GLY A 14 -14.93 11.61 -33.63
N VAL A 15 -14.99 12.19 -32.43
CA VAL A 15 -14.09 11.82 -31.33
C VAL A 15 -14.44 10.41 -30.91
N ALA A 16 -13.65 9.45 -31.35
CA ALA A 16 -13.75 8.09 -30.89
C ALA A 16 -13.31 8.05 -29.39
N CYS A 17 -14.28 8.12 -28.51
CA CYS A 17 -14.09 7.83 -27.09
C CYS A 17 -13.75 6.33 -27.01
N SER A 18 -12.48 6.00 -26.87
CA SER A 18 -12.04 4.61 -26.63
C SER A 18 -12.60 4.19 -25.27
N ILE A 19 -13.76 3.56 -25.27
CA ILE A 19 -14.26 2.81 -24.12
C ILE A 19 -13.27 1.65 -23.95
N HIS A 20 -12.33 1.79 -23.01
CA HIS A 20 -11.53 0.66 -22.56
C HIS A 20 -12.52 -0.35 -21.97
N ALA A 21 -12.77 -1.43 -22.68
CA ALA A 21 -13.47 -2.57 -22.12
C ALA A 21 -12.67 -3.00 -20.87
N GLN A 22 -13.26 -2.82 -19.70
CA GLN A 22 -12.69 -3.26 -18.46
C GLN A 22 -12.40 -4.76 -18.57
N SER A 23 -11.17 -5.17 -18.34
CA SER A 23 -10.77 -6.58 -18.40
C SER A 23 -11.74 -7.42 -17.58
N LYS A 24 -12.23 -8.52 -18.15
CA LYS A 24 -13.11 -9.46 -17.46
C LYS A 24 -12.35 -10.35 -16.47
N LEU A 25 -11.00 -10.30 -16.44
CA LEU A 25 -10.18 -11.12 -15.57
C LEU A 25 -10.22 -10.58 -14.14
N PRO A 26 -10.27 -11.47 -13.12
CA PRO A 26 -10.05 -11.11 -11.74
C PRO A 26 -8.70 -10.39 -11.57
N VAL A 27 -8.62 -9.48 -10.61
CA VAL A 27 -7.35 -8.83 -10.23
C VAL A 27 -6.61 -9.64 -9.18
N ASN A 28 -7.30 -10.53 -8.46
CA ASN A 28 -6.77 -11.36 -7.39
C ASN A 28 -5.92 -12.48 -7.97
N TRP A 29 -4.65 -12.57 -7.59
CA TRP A 29 -3.73 -13.62 -8.03
C TRP A 29 -4.30 -15.04 -7.81
N GLU A 30 -4.82 -15.29 -6.61
CA GLU A 30 -5.34 -16.59 -6.19
C GLU A 30 -6.64 -17.01 -6.88
N GLU A 31 -7.31 -16.11 -7.59
CA GLU A 31 -8.55 -16.39 -8.34
C GLU A 31 -8.30 -16.64 -9.84
N LEU A 32 -7.07 -16.42 -10.31
CA LEU A 32 -6.71 -16.64 -11.71
C LEU A 32 -6.34 -18.10 -11.96
N THR A 33 -6.83 -18.65 -13.06
CA THR A 33 -6.26 -19.91 -13.57
C THR A 33 -4.87 -19.66 -14.16
N ALA A 34 -4.06 -20.70 -14.34
CA ALA A 34 -2.72 -20.53 -14.94
C ALA A 34 -2.76 -19.94 -16.36
N ALA A 35 -3.84 -20.15 -17.12
CA ALA A 35 -4.03 -19.56 -18.43
C ALA A 35 -4.36 -18.06 -18.32
N ASP A 36 -5.33 -17.73 -17.47
CA ASP A 36 -5.75 -16.34 -17.21
C ASP A 36 -4.61 -15.52 -16.62
N PHE A 37 -3.78 -16.13 -15.78
CA PHE A 37 -2.62 -15.46 -15.17
C PHE A 37 -1.63 -14.93 -16.22
N ARG A 38 -1.38 -15.69 -17.31
CA ARG A 38 -0.52 -15.22 -18.40
C ARG A 38 -1.09 -13.97 -19.08
N GLU A 39 -2.41 -13.96 -19.31
CA GLU A 39 -3.09 -12.80 -19.88
C GLU A 39 -3.07 -11.61 -18.90
N ALA A 40 -3.34 -11.87 -17.61
CA ALA A 40 -3.30 -10.87 -16.55
C ALA A 40 -1.95 -10.15 -16.44
N ILE A 41 -0.83 -10.90 -16.53
CA ILE A 41 0.52 -10.32 -16.55
C ILE A 41 0.73 -9.43 -17.78
N GLN A 42 0.23 -9.81 -18.95
CA GLN A 42 0.31 -8.97 -20.16
C GLN A 42 -0.51 -7.68 -20.01
N LEU A 43 -1.75 -7.78 -19.55
CA LEU A 43 -2.65 -6.65 -19.33
C LEU A 43 -2.10 -5.67 -18.28
N SER A 44 -1.51 -6.19 -17.21
CA SER A 44 -0.87 -5.39 -16.16
C SER A 44 0.48 -4.81 -16.58
N LYS A 45 1.02 -5.19 -17.76
CA LYS A 45 2.39 -4.88 -18.20
C LYS A 45 3.44 -5.30 -17.17
N GLY A 46 3.23 -6.45 -16.54
CA GLY A 46 4.07 -6.97 -15.47
C GLY A 46 4.01 -6.16 -14.18
N THR A 47 2.97 -5.35 -13.97
CA THR A 47 2.77 -4.60 -12.72
C THR A 47 1.90 -5.37 -11.77
N CYS A 48 2.43 -5.66 -10.58
CA CYS A 48 1.74 -6.40 -9.53
C CYS A 48 1.77 -5.61 -8.22
N LEU A 49 0.68 -5.71 -7.46
CA LEU A 49 0.60 -5.14 -6.11
C LEU A 49 0.91 -6.20 -5.07
N LEU A 50 1.68 -5.84 -4.04
CA LEU A 50 1.88 -6.61 -2.82
C LEU A 50 1.22 -5.84 -1.66
N PRO A 51 -0.04 -6.15 -1.28
CA PRO A 51 -0.68 -5.56 -0.12
C PRO A 51 0.01 -6.03 1.15
N PHE A 52 0.66 -5.12 1.88
CA PHE A 52 1.51 -5.42 3.02
C PHE A 52 0.89 -4.87 4.31
N GLY A 53 0.25 -5.71 5.08
CA GLY A 53 -0.26 -5.42 6.41
C GLY A 53 0.45 -6.22 7.48
N ILE A 54 -0.18 -6.36 8.64
CA ILE A 54 0.34 -7.11 9.79
C ILE A 54 -0.78 -7.77 10.57
N LEU A 55 -0.43 -8.65 11.52
CA LEU A 55 -1.33 -9.19 12.53
C LEU A 55 -0.91 -8.67 13.90
N GLU A 56 -1.68 -7.73 14.44
CA GLU A 56 -1.43 -7.08 15.73
C GLU A 56 -2.73 -6.66 16.44
N LYS A 57 -2.65 -6.38 17.73
CA LYS A 57 -3.77 -5.78 18.45
C LYS A 57 -4.06 -4.38 17.91
N HIS A 58 -5.32 -4.09 17.66
CA HIS A 58 -5.83 -2.76 17.29
C HIS A 58 -6.87 -2.29 18.29
N GLY A 59 -6.40 -1.86 19.47
CA GLY A 59 -7.27 -1.52 20.57
C GLY A 59 -8.18 -2.70 20.99
N PRO A 60 -9.24 -2.45 21.78
CA PRO A 60 -10.16 -3.50 22.19
C PRO A 60 -11.28 -3.80 21.17
N HIS A 61 -11.38 -3.03 20.09
CA HIS A 61 -12.58 -2.92 19.26
C HIS A 61 -12.38 -3.27 17.78
N LEU A 62 -11.14 -3.40 17.30
CA LEU A 62 -10.84 -3.75 15.90
C LEU A 62 -10.25 -5.16 15.82
N PRO A 63 -10.36 -5.83 14.65
CA PRO A 63 -9.78 -7.14 14.44
C PRO A 63 -8.25 -7.07 14.38
N LEU A 64 -7.58 -8.15 14.75
CA LEU A 64 -6.10 -8.27 14.66
C LEU A 64 -5.55 -8.05 13.25
N GLY A 65 -6.33 -8.30 12.21
CA GLY A 65 -5.95 -8.12 10.82
C GLY A 65 -6.40 -6.79 10.22
N THR A 66 -6.62 -5.75 10.99
CA THR A 66 -7.08 -4.42 10.50
C THR A 66 -6.23 -3.94 9.32
N ASP A 67 -4.92 -3.96 9.44
CA ASP A 67 -4.00 -3.55 8.38
C ASP A 67 -4.14 -4.39 7.11
N LEU A 68 -4.20 -5.73 7.28
CA LEU A 68 -4.37 -6.65 6.15
C LEU A 68 -5.68 -6.41 5.40
N LEU A 69 -6.76 -6.20 6.14
CA LEU A 69 -8.10 -6.02 5.59
C LEU A 69 -8.20 -4.69 4.84
N ASN A 70 -7.69 -3.61 5.44
CA ASN A 70 -7.75 -2.28 4.88
C ASN A 70 -6.86 -2.13 3.64
N VAL A 71 -5.60 -2.56 3.70
CA VAL A 71 -4.68 -2.46 2.55
C VAL A 71 -5.11 -3.36 1.40
N ARG A 72 -5.64 -4.56 1.70
CA ARG A 72 -6.17 -5.43 0.66
C ARG A 72 -7.39 -4.82 -0.02
N HIS A 73 -8.32 -4.26 0.76
CA HIS A 73 -9.48 -3.56 0.20
C HIS A 73 -9.05 -2.44 -0.74
N ALA A 74 -8.16 -1.56 -0.30
CA ALA A 74 -7.65 -0.45 -1.10
C ALA A 74 -6.97 -0.95 -2.39
N SER A 75 -6.11 -1.97 -2.28
CA SER A 75 -5.37 -2.53 -3.42
C SER A 75 -6.28 -3.17 -4.46
N LEU A 76 -7.28 -3.96 -4.04
CA LEU A 76 -8.24 -4.58 -4.94
C LEU A 76 -9.10 -3.54 -5.68
N GLN A 77 -9.61 -2.54 -4.96
CA GLN A 77 -10.39 -1.45 -5.57
C GLN A 77 -9.54 -0.61 -6.53
N ALA A 78 -8.27 -0.40 -6.24
CA ALA A 78 -7.36 0.31 -7.13
C ALA A 78 -7.05 -0.51 -8.40
N ALA A 79 -6.75 -1.79 -8.25
CA ALA A 79 -6.43 -2.68 -9.37
C ALA A 79 -7.63 -2.88 -10.32
N GLN A 80 -8.86 -2.78 -9.83
CA GLN A 80 -10.06 -2.78 -10.67
C GLN A 80 -10.20 -1.50 -11.51
N ARG A 81 -9.68 -0.36 -11.04
CA ARG A 81 -9.71 0.94 -11.75
C ARG A 81 -8.55 1.10 -12.73
N GLU A 82 -7.40 0.55 -12.38
CA GLU A 82 -6.21 0.48 -13.21
C GLU A 82 -5.61 -0.92 -13.07
N TYR A 83 -5.83 -1.78 -14.08
CA TYR A 83 -5.59 -3.22 -13.96
C TYR A 83 -4.17 -3.55 -13.51
N ALA A 84 -4.04 -4.24 -12.39
CA ALA A 84 -2.80 -4.83 -11.89
C ALA A 84 -3.14 -6.17 -11.22
N VAL A 85 -2.19 -7.10 -11.17
CA VAL A 85 -2.38 -8.36 -10.44
C VAL A 85 -2.09 -8.10 -8.96
N VAL A 86 -3.02 -8.47 -8.08
CA VAL A 86 -2.90 -8.28 -6.63
C VAL A 86 -2.49 -9.59 -5.98
N PHE A 87 -1.29 -9.62 -5.41
CA PHE A 87 -0.77 -10.76 -4.67
C PHE A 87 -1.62 -11.05 -3.42
N PRO A 88 -1.72 -12.30 -2.94
CA PRO A 88 -2.41 -12.63 -1.70
C PRO A 88 -1.95 -11.79 -0.50
N GLN A 89 -2.71 -11.80 0.59
CA GLN A 89 -2.39 -11.04 1.80
C GLN A 89 -1.00 -11.39 2.33
N TYR A 90 -0.20 -10.36 2.60
CA TYR A 90 1.16 -10.47 3.12
C TYR A 90 1.26 -9.81 4.50
N TYR A 91 1.75 -10.54 5.50
CA TYR A 91 1.78 -10.09 6.92
C TYR A 91 3.13 -10.33 7.62
N PHE A 92 4.21 -10.55 6.86
CA PHE A 92 5.54 -10.80 7.43
C PHE A 92 6.32 -9.49 7.63
N GLY A 93 5.71 -8.52 8.32
CA GLY A 93 6.29 -7.20 8.57
C GLY A 93 6.79 -7.00 9.99
N GLN A 94 7.25 -5.78 10.27
CA GLN A 94 7.78 -5.37 11.57
C GLN A 94 6.64 -5.07 12.54
N ILE A 95 6.63 -5.74 13.72
CA ILE A 95 5.65 -5.53 14.80
C ILE A 95 6.23 -5.96 16.17
N PHE A 96 7.46 -5.64 16.43
CA PHE A 96 8.11 -6.07 17.67
C PHE A 96 7.54 -5.39 18.91
N GLU A 97 7.10 -4.14 18.80
CA GLU A 97 6.54 -3.33 19.86
C GLU A 97 5.24 -3.88 20.45
N ALA A 98 4.49 -4.70 19.69
CA ALA A 98 3.25 -5.34 20.11
C ALA A 98 3.39 -6.81 20.51
N LYS A 99 4.61 -7.36 20.61
CA LYS A 99 4.83 -8.78 20.94
C LYS A 99 4.21 -9.23 22.26
N HIS A 100 3.96 -8.32 23.17
CA HIS A 100 3.32 -8.58 24.47
C HIS A 100 1.79 -8.68 24.40
N GLU A 101 1.21 -8.33 23.24
CA GLU A 101 -0.24 -8.33 23.06
C GLU A 101 -0.74 -9.64 22.42
N PRO A 102 -1.93 -10.13 22.84
CA PRO A 102 -2.50 -11.36 22.30
C PRO A 102 -2.77 -11.27 20.80
N GLY A 103 -2.45 -12.33 20.06
CA GLY A 103 -2.74 -12.46 18.64
C GLY A 103 -1.74 -11.74 17.71
N THR A 104 -0.78 -11.02 18.26
CA THR A 104 0.31 -10.42 17.47
C THR A 104 1.27 -11.50 16.95
N VAL A 105 1.60 -11.43 15.66
CA VAL A 105 2.53 -12.37 15.01
C VAL A 105 3.78 -11.62 14.57
N ALA A 106 4.81 -11.64 15.42
CA ALA A 106 6.09 -10.96 15.19
C ALA A 106 7.19 -11.99 14.87
N TYR A 107 7.52 -12.12 13.60
CA TYR A 107 8.62 -12.96 13.12
C TYR A 107 9.99 -12.32 13.42
N SER A 108 11.06 -13.12 13.40
CA SER A 108 12.42 -12.56 13.52
C SER A 108 12.74 -11.64 12.34
N MET A 109 13.60 -10.65 12.57
CA MET A 109 14.05 -9.70 11.55
C MET A 109 14.62 -10.39 10.31
N GLU A 110 15.45 -11.42 10.51
CA GLU A 110 16.05 -12.19 9.41
C GLU A 110 14.99 -12.88 8.56
N LEU A 111 13.96 -13.48 9.22
CA LEU A 111 12.89 -14.16 8.50
C LEU A 111 12.01 -13.17 7.74
N GLN A 112 11.71 -12.00 8.33
CA GLN A 112 10.93 -10.95 7.64
C GLN A 112 11.59 -10.54 6.33
N LEU A 113 12.89 -10.18 6.36
CA LEU A 113 13.64 -9.77 5.17
C LEU A 113 13.76 -10.91 4.16
N LYS A 114 14.04 -12.14 4.64
CA LYS A 114 14.20 -13.30 3.77
C LYS A 114 12.91 -13.67 3.05
N VAL A 115 11.79 -13.74 3.75
CA VAL A 115 10.49 -14.07 3.14
C VAL A 115 10.05 -12.96 2.19
N LEU A 116 10.28 -11.68 2.52
CA LEU A 116 9.95 -10.59 1.61
C LEU A 116 10.79 -10.66 0.32
N GLN A 117 12.09 -10.94 0.44
CA GLN A 117 12.96 -11.10 -0.72
C GLN A 117 12.54 -12.30 -1.59
N GLU A 118 12.31 -13.46 -0.99
CA GLU A 118 11.89 -14.65 -1.74
C GLU A 118 10.50 -14.44 -2.38
N THR A 119 9.60 -13.72 -1.70
CA THR A 119 8.28 -13.37 -2.26
C THR A 119 8.40 -12.49 -3.50
N THR A 120 9.23 -11.45 -3.46
CA THR A 120 9.42 -10.57 -4.62
C THR A 120 10.18 -11.28 -5.76
N ASP A 121 11.15 -12.12 -5.44
CA ASP A 121 11.84 -12.96 -6.42
C ASP A 121 10.85 -13.93 -7.11
N GLU A 122 9.96 -14.59 -6.35
CA GLU A 122 8.93 -15.48 -6.90
C GLU A 122 7.85 -14.72 -7.70
N MET A 123 7.45 -13.53 -7.26
CA MET A 123 6.58 -12.67 -8.06
C MET A 123 7.25 -12.34 -9.40
N SER A 124 8.53 -12.00 -9.39
CA SER A 124 9.28 -11.69 -10.63
C SER A 124 9.45 -12.91 -11.52
N ARG A 125 9.75 -14.10 -10.96
CA ARG A 125 9.83 -15.35 -11.71
C ARG A 125 8.51 -15.65 -12.45
N ASN A 126 7.37 -15.23 -11.87
CA ASN A 126 6.04 -15.35 -12.46
C ASN A 126 5.64 -14.17 -13.36
N GLY A 127 6.55 -13.24 -13.66
CA GLY A 127 6.34 -12.16 -14.65
C GLY A 127 6.06 -10.78 -14.07
N CYS A 128 6.01 -10.60 -12.74
CA CYS A 128 5.88 -9.29 -12.10
C CYS A 128 7.21 -8.53 -12.14
N LYS A 129 7.42 -7.73 -13.16
CA LYS A 129 8.66 -6.95 -13.31
C LYS A 129 8.62 -5.58 -12.62
N LYS A 130 7.46 -5.18 -12.16
CA LYS A 130 7.18 -3.93 -11.45
C LYS A 130 6.32 -4.27 -10.24
N ILE A 131 6.94 -4.39 -9.08
CA ILE A 131 6.27 -4.81 -7.85
C ILE A 131 6.03 -3.58 -6.99
N VAL A 132 4.76 -3.22 -6.81
CA VAL A 132 4.35 -2.11 -5.95
C VAL A 132 3.92 -2.67 -4.61
N ILE A 133 4.73 -2.47 -3.58
CA ILE A 133 4.37 -2.77 -2.19
C ILE A 133 3.45 -1.63 -1.72
N VAL A 134 2.22 -1.97 -1.37
CA VAL A 134 1.26 -1.03 -0.79
C VAL A 134 1.30 -1.23 0.72
N ASN A 135 1.88 -0.27 1.44
CA ASN A 135 2.01 -0.37 2.89
C ASN A 135 0.68 -0.07 3.58
N GLY A 136 0.29 -0.94 4.51
CA GLY A 136 -0.90 -0.82 5.34
C GLY A 136 -0.61 -0.72 6.84
N HIS A 137 0.67 -0.64 7.25
CA HIS A 137 1.09 -0.68 8.65
C HIS A 137 2.20 0.33 8.94
N GLY A 138 1.98 1.19 9.94
CA GLY A 138 2.93 2.24 10.30
C GLY A 138 4.31 1.73 10.71
N GLY A 139 4.40 0.61 11.43
CA GLY A 139 5.67 0.03 11.87
C GLY A 139 6.61 -0.42 10.74
N ASN A 140 6.11 -0.54 9.51
CA ASN A 140 6.91 -0.85 8.33
C ASN A 140 7.68 0.35 7.75
N GLU A 141 7.49 1.56 8.25
CA GLU A 141 8.04 2.80 7.69
C GLU A 141 9.58 2.80 7.54
N HIS A 142 10.29 2.04 8.39
CA HIS A 142 11.74 1.88 8.28
C HIS A 142 12.14 0.61 7.51
N LEU A 143 11.34 -0.44 7.60
CA LEU A 143 11.58 -1.71 6.93
C LEU A 143 11.50 -1.59 5.41
N LEU A 144 10.43 -1.00 4.89
CA LEU A 144 10.17 -0.98 3.46
C LEU A 144 11.12 -0.08 2.65
N PRO A 145 11.48 1.13 3.09
CA PRO A 145 12.54 1.91 2.44
C PRO A 145 13.88 1.20 2.47
N PHE A 146 14.25 0.57 3.60
CA PHE A 146 15.47 -0.23 3.69
C PHE A 146 15.44 -1.43 2.73
N PHE A 147 14.33 -2.15 2.66
CA PHE A 147 14.16 -3.27 1.73
C PHE A 147 14.30 -2.82 0.27
N ALA A 148 13.67 -1.69 -0.11
CA ALA A 148 13.80 -1.14 -1.45
C ALA A 148 15.26 -0.76 -1.77
N GLN A 149 15.99 -0.17 -0.80
CA GLN A 149 17.41 0.14 -0.95
C GLN A 149 18.27 -1.12 -1.04
N ALA A 150 17.92 -2.17 -0.29
CA ALA A 150 18.62 -3.45 -0.27
C ALA A 150 18.50 -4.22 -1.60
N GLN A 151 17.55 -3.84 -2.48
CA GLN A 151 17.50 -4.39 -3.85
C GLN A 151 18.76 -4.07 -4.67
N LEU A 152 19.60 -3.15 -4.22
CA LEU A 152 20.89 -2.85 -4.85
C LEU A 152 22.04 -3.76 -4.40
N ASP A 153 21.80 -4.69 -3.46
CA ASP A 153 22.81 -5.65 -2.98
C ASP A 153 23.25 -6.64 -4.07
N ARG A 154 22.33 -7.07 -4.90
CA ARG A 154 22.59 -8.00 -6.02
C ARG A 154 21.69 -7.71 -7.22
N PRO A 155 22.06 -8.16 -8.43
CA PRO A 155 21.22 -7.98 -9.62
C PRO A 155 19.85 -8.61 -9.49
N HIS A 156 18.82 -7.83 -9.83
CA HIS A 156 17.43 -8.24 -10.00
C HIS A 156 16.93 -7.86 -11.39
N ASP A 157 15.99 -8.64 -11.93
CA ASP A 157 15.35 -8.38 -13.22
C ASP A 157 13.97 -7.71 -13.06
N TYR A 158 13.74 -7.08 -11.91
CA TYR A 158 12.52 -6.37 -11.53
C TYR A 158 12.83 -5.14 -10.69
N VAL A 159 11.83 -4.29 -10.51
CA VAL A 159 11.91 -3.10 -9.66
C VAL A 159 10.86 -3.18 -8.55
N VAL A 160 11.26 -2.84 -7.33
CA VAL A 160 10.36 -2.67 -6.18
C VAL A 160 10.05 -1.18 -6.01
N TYR A 161 8.77 -0.87 -5.96
CA TYR A 161 8.25 0.45 -5.60
C TYR A 161 7.54 0.33 -4.25
N VAL A 162 7.74 1.27 -3.37
CA VAL A 162 7.04 1.34 -2.08
C VAL A 162 6.06 2.50 -2.13
N LEU A 163 4.78 2.21 -1.95
CA LEU A 163 3.76 3.21 -1.67
C LEU A 163 3.54 3.24 -0.16
N ASP A 164 4.13 4.23 0.49
CA ASP A 164 3.97 4.48 1.90
C ASP A 164 3.23 5.81 2.11
N GLY A 165 2.09 5.71 2.80
CA GLY A 165 1.22 6.86 3.04
C GLY A 165 0.35 7.28 1.85
N GLU A 166 -0.49 8.28 2.11
CA GLU A 166 -1.46 8.83 1.19
C GLU A 166 -0.99 10.17 0.64
N ARG A 167 -1.23 10.39 -0.64
CA ARG A 167 -1.02 11.73 -1.23
C ARG A 167 -2.13 12.67 -0.77
N SER A 168 -1.74 13.84 -0.26
CA SER A 168 -2.69 14.91 0.06
C SER A 168 -3.51 15.31 -1.18
N ARG A 169 -4.83 15.39 -1.03
CA ARG A 169 -5.77 15.78 -2.08
C ARG A 169 -6.43 17.12 -1.80
N PRO A 170 -6.87 17.83 -2.84
CA PRO A 170 -7.69 19.02 -2.65
C PRO A 170 -8.97 18.70 -1.85
N GLY A 171 -9.36 19.64 -0.97
CA GLY A 171 -10.55 19.53 -0.13
C GLY A 171 -10.25 19.16 1.33
N GLY A 172 -9.10 18.52 1.60
CA GLY A 172 -8.74 18.10 2.95
C GLY A 172 -9.65 17.01 3.54
N PRO A 173 -9.25 16.35 4.63
CA PRO A 173 -10.09 15.38 5.33
C PRO A 173 -11.23 16.06 6.08
N PRO A 174 -12.31 15.34 6.38
CA PRO A 174 -13.26 15.74 7.40
C PRO A 174 -12.53 16.11 8.71
N LYS A 175 -13.13 17.01 9.50
CA LYS A 175 -12.53 17.44 10.75
C LYS A 175 -12.42 16.24 11.69
N LYS A 176 -11.20 15.97 12.15
CA LYS A 176 -10.93 14.96 13.16
C LYS A 176 -11.27 15.48 14.56
N SER A 177 -11.71 14.56 15.41
CA SER A 177 -12.05 14.85 16.80
C SER A 177 -10.86 14.68 17.73
N THR A 178 -9.85 13.87 17.33
CA THR A 178 -8.70 13.52 18.14
C THR A 178 -7.42 14.25 17.71
N GLY A 179 -6.58 14.65 18.68
CA GLY A 179 -5.26 15.22 18.43
C GLY A 179 -4.17 14.16 18.28
N ILE A 180 -4.24 13.08 19.06
CA ILE A 180 -3.35 11.90 18.96
C ILE A 180 -4.16 10.81 18.28
N ASP A 181 -3.60 10.22 17.23
CA ASP A 181 -4.29 9.20 16.44
C ASP A 181 -3.25 8.43 15.61
N TYR A 182 -2.48 7.58 16.31
CA TYR A 182 -1.39 6.84 15.68
C TYR A 182 -1.72 5.37 15.43
N HIS A 183 -2.63 4.75 16.25
CA HIS A 183 -2.93 3.33 16.15
C HIS A 183 -4.28 2.97 16.75
N ALA A 184 -5.10 2.26 15.99
CA ALA A 184 -6.47 1.85 16.34
C ALA A 184 -7.40 3.03 16.71
N GLY A 185 -7.01 4.25 16.41
CA GLY A 185 -7.75 5.46 16.75
C GLY A 185 -8.85 5.79 15.75
N GLU A 186 -9.13 7.09 15.62
CA GLU A 186 -10.22 7.61 14.78
C GLU A 186 -10.05 7.21 13.30
N ASN A 187 -8.83 7.32 12.73
CA ASN A 187 -8.57 7.00 11.33
C ASN A 187 -8.74 5.50 11.01
N GLU A 188 -8.04 4.63 11.70
CA GLU A 188 -8.06 3.19 11.40
C GLU A 188 -9.42 2.58 11.68
N THR A 189 -10.09 3.02 12.75
CA THR A 189 -11.47 2.60 13.04
C THR A 189 -12.41 3.03 11.92
N SER A 190 -12.31 4.28 11.46
CA SER A 190 -13.10 4.80 10.34
C SER A 190 -12.84 4.03 9.05
N ASN A 191 -11.59 3.71 8.73
CA ASN A 191 -11.22 2.92 7.56
C ASN A 191 -11.82 1.52 7.61
N THR A 192 -11.78 0.88 8.79
CA THR A 192 -12.34 -0.47 8.98
C THR A 192 -13.86 -0.48 8.91
N MET A 193 -14.54 0.62 9.31
CA MET A 193 -15.99 0.80 9.08
C MET A 193 -16.37 0.77 7.58
N VAL A 194 -15.42 1.05 6.68
CA VAL A 194 -15.65 0.98 5.24
C VAL A 194 -15.32 -0.40 4.69
N SER A 195 -14.14 -0.93 5.04
CA SER A 195 -13.64 -2.19 4.50
C SER A 195 -14.34 -3.42 5.10
N ARG A 196 -14.55 -3.43 6.43
CA ARG A 196 -15.13 -4.54 7.20
C ARG A 196 -15.95 -4.04 8.40
N PRO A 197 -17.09 -3.38 8.16
CA PRO A 197 -17.95 -2.85 9.22
C PRO A 197 -18.47 -3.93 10.18
N ASP A 198 -18.58 -5.16 9.71
CA ASP A 198 -19.00 -6.34 10.46
C ASP A 198 -18.01 -6.76 11.56
N LEU A 199 -16.76 -6.29 11.52
CA LEU A 199 -15.70 -6.60 12.49
C LEU A 199 -15.40 -5.46 13.46
N VAL A 200 -16.07 -4.32 13.35
CA VAL A 200 -15.88 -3.17 14.25
C VAL A 200 -16.81 -3.28 15.46
N HIS A 201 -16.24 -3.35 16.65
CA HIS A 201 -16.96 -3.39 17.93
C HIS A 201 -16.85 -2.06 18.65
N LEU A 202 -17.47 -1.02 18.09
CA LEU A 202 -17.31 0.36 18.57
C LEU A 202 -17.69 0.55 20.04
N ASP A 203 -18.63 -0.26 20.54
CA ASP A 203 -19.05 -0.32 21.95
C ASP A 203 -17.92 -0.68 22.92
N ARG A 204 -16.82 -1.28 22.42
CA ARG A 204 -15.64 -1.64 23.20
C ARG A 204 -14.55 -0.59 23.19
N ALA A 205 -14.56 0.36 22.26
CA ALA A 205 -13.46 1.30 22.05
C ALA A 205 -13.07 2.08 23.31
N ALA A 206 -14.03 2.48 24.14
CA ALA A 206 -13.81 3.21 25.39
C ALA A 206 -13.37 2.33 26.58
N SER A 207 -13.25 1.01 26.41
CA SER A 207 -12.84 0.11 27.53
C SER A 207 -11.34 0.17 27.82
N GLU A 208 -10.53 0.69 26.89
CA GLU A 208 -9.11 0.96 27.07
C GLU A 208 -8.78 2.42 26.72
N SER A 209 -7.69 2.96 27.30
CA SER A 209 -7.23 4.31 27.03
C SER A 209 -6.14 4.33 25.95
N GLY A 210 -6.34 5.12 24.90
CA GLY A 210 -5.31 5.41 23.90
C GLY A 210 -4.43 6.63 24.24
N SER A 211 -4.40 7.06 25.52
CA SER A 211 -3.61 8.21 25.96
C SER A 211 -2.13 7.87 26.09
N ASP A 212 -1.28 8.81 25.69
CA ASP A 212 0.19 8.74 25.88
C ASP A 212 0.56 8.71 27.37
N GLN A 213 1.19 7.65 27.84
CA GLN A 213 1.61 7.46 29.23
C GLN A 213 2.90 8.20 29.59
N LYS A 214 3.62 8.77 28.63
CA LYS A 214 4.83 9.59 28.80
C LYS A 214 5.89 8.96 29.71
N ARG A 215 6.06 7.63 29.67
CA ARG A 215 6.98 6.91 30.58
C ARG A 215 8.46 7.02 30.18
N VAL A 216 8.75 7.59 29.00
CA VAL A 216 10.11 7.90 28.55
C VAL A 216 10.17 9.38 28.19
N ASN A 217 11.20 10.04 28.68
CA ASN A 217 11.48 11.45 28.38
C ASN A 217 12.78 11.54 27.57
N LEU A 218 12.67 11.39 26.26
CA LEU A 218 13.78 11.55 25.31
C LEU A 218 13.49 12.73 24.39
N PRO A 219 14.53 13.43 23.92
CA PRO A 219 14.39 14.39 22.83
C PRO A 219 13.78 13.75 21.59
N GLU A 220 13.06 14.53 20.75
CA GLU A 220 12.36 14.01 19.57
C GLU A 220 13.31 13.38 18.53
N ASP A 221 14.56 13.82 18.48
CA ASP A 221 15.61 13.31 17.60
C ASP A 221 16.33 12.06 18.14
N VAL A 222 15.95 11.58 19.33
CA VAL A 222 16.54 10.39 19.97
C VAL A 222 15.54 9.23 19.92
N TYR A 223 15.81 8.27 19.06
CA TYR A 223 14.97 7.09 18.88
C TYR A 223 15.46 5.91 19.73
N THR A 224 14.52 5.15 20.30
CA THR A 224 14.78 3.86 20.96
C THR A 224 13.64 2.88 20.66
N GLY A 225 13.95 1.61 20.47
CA GLY A 225 12.95 0.59 20.14
C GLY A 225 11.84 0.39 21.18
N ILE A 226 12.04 0.87 22.42
CA ILE A 226 11.02 0.78 23.48
C ILE A 226 10.06 1.98 23.52
N TRP A 227 10.24 2.99 22.65
CA TRP A 227 9.50 4.25 22.70
C TRP A 227 7.99 4.05 22.61
N TRP A 228 7.52 3.14 21.74
CA TRP A 228 6.09 2.87 21.56
C TRP A 228 5.48 2.28 22.81
N TYR A 229 6.06 1.19 23.33
CA TYR A 229 5.60 0.57 24.57
C TYR A 229 5.64 1.53 25.77
N ALA A 230 6.61 2.43 25.81
CA ALA A 230 6.69 3.43 26.86
C ALA A 230 5.52 4.44 26.81
N ARG A 231 5.03 4.76 25.63
CA ARG A 231 3.93 5.70 25.42
C ARG A 231 2.56 5.00 25.44
N PHE A 232 2.45 3.90 24.77
CA PHE A 232 1.18 3.18 24.52
C PHE A 232 1.31 1.68 24.88
N PRO A 233 1.38 1.34 26.19
CA PRO A 233 1.68 -0.03 26.64
C PRO A 233 0.60 -1.06 26.33
N ASN A 234 -0.63 -0.64 26.08
CA ASN A 234 -1.74 -1.48 25.67
C ASN A 234 -1.92 -1.50 24.13
N HIS A 235 -0.94 -0.99 23.37
CA HIS A 235 -0.95 -0.95 21.92
C HIS A 235 -2.23 -0.30 21.36
N TYR A 236 -2.63 0.83 21.95
CA TYR A 236 -3.75 1.68 21.53
C TYR A 236 -3.35 3.15 21.65
N SER A 237 -3.47 3.93 20.58
CA SER A 237 -3.06 5.33 20.54
C SER A 237 -4.07 6.19 19.79
N GLY A 238 -4.92 6.88 20.51
CA GLY A 238 -6.01 7.69 20.00
C GLY A 238 -7.34 7.37 20.65
N ASP A 239 -8.44 7.67 19.95
CA ASP A 239 -9.79 7.35 20.38
C ASP A 239 -10.63 6.84 19.20
N GLY A 240 -10.84 5.54 19.12
CA GLY A 240 -11.67 4.91 18.10
C GLY A 240 -13.18 5.14 18.29
N SER A 241 -13.62 5.55 19.50
CA SER A 241 -15.06 5.74 19.79
C SER A 241 -15.68 6.89 19.00
N VAL A 242 -14.85 7.83 18.54
CA VAL A 242 -15.29 9.02 17.76
C VAL A 242 -15.17 8.82 16.25
N ALA A 243 -14.78 7.61 15.82
CA ALA A 243 -14.64 7.29 14.42
C ALA A 243 -15.94 7.43 13.64
N THR A 244 -15.83 7.83 12.39
CA THR A 244 -16.97 8.02 11.49
C THR A 244 -16.77 7.32 10.15
N ARG A 245 -17.85 6.80 9.59
CA ARG A 245 -17.82 6.23 8.24
C ARG A 245 -17.43 7.27 7.18
N GLU A 246 -17.83 8.52 7.35
CA GLU A 246 -17.50 9.62 6.45
C GLU A 246 -15.98 9.83 6.35
N LEU A 247 -15.29 9.88 7.49
CA LEU A 247 -13.83 9.96 7.51
C LEU A 247 -13.20 8.73 6.84
N GLY A 248 -13.71 7.54 7.13
CA GLY A 248 -13.23 6.31 6.51
C GLY A 248 -13.40 6.28 4.99
N GLU A 249 -14.54 6.74 4.47
CA GLU A 249 -14.79 6.85 3.03
C GLU A 249 -13.84 7.86 2.37
N TRP A 250 -13.57 8.99 3.02
CA TRP A 250 -12.59 9.95 2.53
C TRP A 250 -11.18 9.36 2.50
N ASN A 251 -10.71 8.77 3.59
CA ASN A 251 -9.40 8.13 3.70
C ASN A 251 -9.25 7.01 2.66
N MET A 252 -10.21 6.08 2.62
CA MET A 252 -10.16 4.93 1.71
C MET A 252 -10.16 5.36 0.24
N ASN A 253 -10.95 6.37 -0.13
CA ASN A 253 -10.94 6.91 -1.49
C ASN A 253 -9.60 7.55 -1.85
N ASN A 254 -8.93 8.22 -0.92
CA ASN A 254 -7.59 8.75 -1.13
C ASN A 254 -6.55 7.65 -1.30
N TRP A 255 -6.60 6.64 -0.44
CA TRP A 255 -5.69 5.51 -0.52
C TRP A 255 -5.83 4.75 -1.85
N ILE A 256 -7.06 4.41 -2.22
CA ILE A 256 -7.36 3.77 -3.51
C ILE A 256 -6.80 4.60 -4.67
N ALA A 257 -7.02 5.90 -4.65
CA ALA A 257 -6.57 6.74 -5.75
C ALA A 257 -5.05 6.97 -5.75
N SER A 258 -4.38 7.00 -4.59
CA SER A 258 -2.91 6.99 -4.52
C SER A 258 -2.34 5.69 -5.07
N THR A 259 -3.00 4.56 -4.78
CA THR A 259 -2.62 3.24 -5.32
C THR A 259 -2.84 3.17 -6.84
N VAL A 260 -3.95 3.70 -7.37
CA VAL A 260 -4.19 3.80 -8.83
C VAL A 260 -3.07 4.58 -9.50
N GLU A 261 -2.66 5.69 -8.91
CA GLU A 261 -1.56 6.50 -9.46
C GLU A 261 -0.22 5.77 -9.39
N ALA A 262 0.06 5.06 -8.30
CA ALA A 262 1.26 4.23 -8.19
C ALA A 262 1.30 3.14 -9.27
N ILE A 263 0.17 2.49 -9.56
CA ILE A 263 0.07 1.52 -10.66
C ILE A 263 0.39 2.19 -12.00
N ARG A 264 -0.17 3.35 -12.28
CA ARG A 264 0.07 4.09 -13.54
C ARG A 264 1.53 4.48 -13.70
N VAL A 265 2.13 5.04 -12.65
CA VAL A 265 3.54 5.44 -12.64
C VAL A 265 4.43 4.22 -12.86
N ALA A 266 4.20 3.12 -12.14
CA ALA A 266 4.98 1.90 -12.31
C ALA A 266 4.83 1.32 -13.73
N LYS A 267 3.61 1.27 -14.29
CA LYS A 267 3.37 0.82 -15.68
C LYS A 267 4.12 1.64 -16.71
N ALA A 268 4.19 2.96 -16.50
CA ALA A 268 4.83 3.89 -17.43
C ALA A 268 6.35 3.94 -17.26
N ASP A 269 6.88 3.52 -16.11
CA ASP A 269 8.32 3.56 -15.84
C ASP A 269 9.06 2.52 -16.69
N ASP A 270 9.92 3.00 -17.56
CA ASP A 270 10.82 2.22 -18.41
C ASP A 270 12.32 2.51 -18.10
N GLN A 271 12.59 3.34 -17.09
CA GLN A 271 13.94 3.80 -16.75
C GLN A 271 14.51 3.10 -15.51
N SER A 272 13.72 2.86 -14.46
CA SER A 272 14.24 2.38 -13.19
C SER A 272 15.01 1.06 -13.32
N LEU A 273 14.48 0.08 -14.07
CA LEU A 273 15.19 -1.18 -14.30
C LEU A 273 16.49 -0.99 -15.12
N LYS A 274 16.50 -0.10 -16.08
CA LYS A 274 17.70 0.22 -16.88
C LYS A 274 18.79 0.85 -16.01
N LEU A 275 18.41 1.81 -15.17
CA LEU A 275 19.32 2.47 -14.24
C LEU A 275 19.83 1.50 -13.16
N GLN A 276 18.99 0.62 -12.68
CA GLN A 276 19.36 -0.44 -11.74
C GLN A 276 20.39 -1.40 -12.35
N ASN A 277 20.20 -1.81 -13.62
CA ASN A 277 21.17 -2.63 -14.34
C ASN A 277 22.47 -1.88 -14.61
N GLU A 278 22.41 -0.61 -14.99
CA GLU A 278 23.60 0.25 -15.14
C GLU A 278 24.38 0.35 -13.83
N PHE A 279 23.66 0.54 -12.70
CA PHE A 279 24.26 0.56 -11.37
C PHE A 279 24.99 -0.74 -11.06
N TYR A 280 24.38 -1.89 -11.31
CA TYR A 280 25.02 -3.19 -11.06
C TYR A 280 26.29 -3.38 -11.87
N GLU A 281 26.31 -2.95 -13.13
CA GLU A 281 27.54 -3.01 -13.94
C GLU A 281 28.64 -2.08 -13.40
N LYS A 282 28.30 -0.83 -13.05
CA LYS A 282 29.26 0.12 -12.49
C LYS A 282 29.78 -0.30 -11.11
N SER A 283 28.95 -0.93 -10.29
CA SER A 283 29.34 -1.37 -8.94
C SER A 283 30.42 -2.47 -8.95
N LYS A 284 30.61 -3.19 -10.07
CA LYS A 284 31.70 -4.18 -10.23
C LYS A 284 33.09 -3.51 -10.35
N HIS A 285 33.13 -2.26 -10.78
CA HIS A 285 34.36 -1.53 -11.07
C HIS A 285 34.33 -0.11 -10.49
N PRO A 286 34.24 0.06 -9.16
CA PRO A 286 34.02 1.37 -8.53
C PRO A 286 35.16 2.36 -8.79
N LEU A 287 36.38 1.89 -9.05
CA LEU A 287 37.54 2.74 -9.37
C LEU A 287 37.49 3.32 -10.78
N ASP A 288 36.67 2.76 -11.68
CA ASP A 288 36.48 3.26 -13.05
C ASP A 288 35.39 4.32 -13.16
N THR A 289 34.62 4.53 -12.08
CA THR A 289 33.54 5.53 -12.03
C THR A 289 34.14 6.93 -12.01
N ARG A 290 33.77 7.73 -13.01
CA ARG A 290 34.13 9.15 -13.05
C ARG A 290 32.95 9.97 -12.58
N PRO A 291 33.18 11.05 -11.78
CA PRO A 291 32.12 11.94 -11.29
C PRO A 291 31.43 12.70 -12.44
#